data_e6062b81274914744e3d79b515cb63f3
#
_entry.id   e6062b81274914744e3d79b515cb63f3
#
_cell.length_a   1.000
_cell.length_b   1.000
_cell.length_c   1.000
_cell.angle_alpha   90.00
_cell.angle_beta   90.00
_cell.angle_gamma   90.00
#
_symmetry.space_group_name_H-M   'P 1'
#
loop_
_entity.id
_entity.type
_entity.pdbx_description
1 polymer ?
#
loop_
_entity_poly.entity_id
_entity_poly.type
_entity_poly.pdbx_seq_one_letter_code
_entity_poly.pdbx_strand_id
1 'polypeptide(L)'
;DEMGLGARTSRRLLQVFARDEGYRRWATSNDVKVVLEQLFGDSEIALSQCHHNCIMTKEPNFSSVTLWHQDIRYWSFDQQNLVSVWLALGTENKANGCLRVIPGSHLFELDPGRFDASLFLRPDLPENKSLISQAEVVELDQGDVLFFHSKLFHAAGRNLTDNTKYSL
;
A
#
# COMPACT_ATOMS: atom_id res chain seq x y z
N ASP A 1 16.32 3.43 17.52
CA ASP A 1 17.76 3.40 17.31
C ASP A 1 18.07 3.35 15.83
N GLU A 2 18.19 4.56 15.24
CA GLU A 2 18.26 4.72 13.80
C GLU A 2 19.71 4.72 13.28
N MET A 3 20.65 4.54 14.14
CA MET A 3 22.09 4.51 13.85
C MET A 3 22.64 3.09 13.75
N GLY A 4 21.81 2.05 13.91
CA GLY A 4 22.20 0.66 13.76
C GLY A 4 22.23 0.15 12.31
N LEU A 5 22.42 -1.15 12.14
CA LEU A 5 22.46 -1.83 10.84
C LEU A 5 21.20 -1.55 10.00
N GLY A 6 20.04 -1.35 10.64
CA GLY A 6 18.79 -1.01 9.98
C GLY A 6 18.79 0.32 9.23
N ALA A 7 19.66 1.28 9.59
CA ALA A 7 19.79 2.55 8.90
C ALA A 7 20.42 2.40 7.49
N ARG A 8 20.99 1.25 7.18
CA ARG A 8 21.62 0.95 5.89
C ARG A 8 20.72 0.11 4.98
N THR A 9 19.52 -0.26 5.43
CA THR A 9 18.59 -1.05 4.61
C THR A 9 17.77 -0.13 3.71
N SER A 10 17.64 -0.50 2.44
CA SER A 10 16.77 0.22 1.50
C SER A 10 15.32 -0.12 1.82
N ARG A 11 14.50 0.89 2.13
CA ARG A 11 13.07 0.70 2.38
C ARG A 11 12.21 0.94 1.15
N ARG A 12 12.68 1.76 0.23
CA ARG A 12 12.01 2.12 -1.02
C ARG A 12 13.02 2.36 -2.12
N LEU A 13 12.81 1.74 -3.26
CA LEU A 13 13.50 2.05 -4.51
C LEU A 13 12.56 2.95 -5.33
N LEU A 14 12.81 4.25 -5.30
CA LEU A 14 11.92 5.25 -5.87
C LEU A 14 12.03 5.35 -7.39
N GLN A 15 10.97 5.84 -8.04
CA GLN A 15 10.90 6.15 -9.47
C GLN A 15 11.14 4.93 -10.38
N VAL A 16 10.60 3.77 -10.01
CA VAL A 16 10.83 2.52 -10.71
C VAL A 16 10.35 2.58 -12.17
N PHE A 17 9.23 3.23 -12.43
CA PHE A 17 8.70 3.45 -13.78
C PHE A 17 9.70 4.19 -14.69
N ALA A 18 10.42 5.17 -14.16
CA ALA A 18 11.41 5.93 -14.94
C ALA A 18 12.73 5.19 -15.10
N ARG A 19 13.05 4.27 -14.19
CA ARG A 19 14.36 3.61 -14.12
C ARG A 19 14.42 2.29 -14.89
N ASP A 20 13.32 1.58 -15.00
CA ASP A 20 13.29 0.24 -15.57
C ASP A 20 12.14 0.06 -16.56
N GLU A 21 12.48 -0.40 -17.77
CA GLU A 21 11.52 -0.59 -18.85
C GLU A 21 10.55 -1.75 -18.58
N GLY A 22 10.97 -2.77 -17.84
CA GLY A 22 10.11 -3.90 -17.46
C GLY A 22 8.93 -3.45 -16.62
N TYR A 23 9.21 -2.65 -15.58
CA TYR A 23 8.15 -2.09 -14.74
C TYR A 23 7.27 -1.09 -15.49
N ARG A 24 7.85 -0.29 -16.40
CA ARG A 24 7.06 0.61 -17.25
C ARG A 24 6.11 -0.17 -18.14
N ARG A 25 6.58 -1.18 -18.82
CA ARG A 25 5.75 -2.04 -19.67
C ARG A 25 4.66 -2.76 -18.88
N TRP A 26 4.99 -3.25 -17.69
CA TRP A 26 3.99 -3.87 -16.81
C TRP A 26 2.90 -2.87 -16.41
N ALA A 27 3.28 -1.71 -15.87
CA ALA A 27 2.34 -0.70 -15.39
C ALA A 27 1.43 -0.13 -16.49
N THR A 28 1.87 -0.18 -17.75
CA THR A 28 1.09 0.27 -18.93
C THR A 28 0.57 -0.90 -19.75
N SER A 29 0.63 -2.12 -19.24
CA SER A 29 0.15 -3.31 -19.94
C SER A 29 -1.38 -3.28 -20.10
N ASN A 30 -1.85 -3.98 -21.12
CA ASN A 30 -3.28 -4.13 -21.35
C ASN A 30 -3.98 -4.85 -20.19
N ASP A 31 -3.30 -5.79 -19.53
CA ASP A 31 -3.85 -6.54 -18.41
C ASP A 31 -4.18 -5.63 -17.22
N VAL A 32 -3.26 -4.73 -16.86
CA VAL A 32 -3.48 -3.72 -15.82
C VAL A 32 -4.56 -2.72 -16.26
N LYS A 33 -4.49 -2.26 -17.51
CA LYS A 33 -5.42 -1.28 -18.06
C LYS A 33 -6.87 -1.76 -18.04
N VAL A 34 -7.15 -2.96 -18.51
CA VAL A 34 -8.52 -3.51 -18.58
C VAL A 34 -9.17 -3.60 -17.21
N VAL A 35 -8.41 -3.98 -16.17
CA VAL A 35 -8.93 -4.02 -14.80
C VAL A 35 -9.27 -2.62 -14.30
N LEU A 36 -8.38 -1.65 -14.57
CA LEU A 36 -8.62 -0.25 -14.17
C LEU A 36 -9.81 0.37 -14.90
N GLU A 37 -9.96 0.11 -16.20
CA GLU A 37 -11.14 0.54 -16.99
C GLU A 37 -12.46 0.02 -16.38
N GLN A 38 -12.47 -1.23 -15.94
CA GLN A 38 -13.64 -1.80 -15.26
C GLN A 38 -13.90 -1.16 -13.89
N LEU A 39 -12.84 -0.90 -13.12
CA LEU A 39 -12.97 -0.29 -11.79
C LEU A 39 -13.43 1.16 -11.85
N PHE A 40 -12.95 1.93 -12.83
CA PHE A 40 -13.34 3.33 -13.01
C PHE A 40 -14.63 3.50 -13.82
N GLY A 41 -15.01 2.51 -14.63
CA GLY A 41 -16.09 2.63 -15.61
C GLY A 41 -15.75 3.61 -16.74
N ASP A 42 -14.46 3.83 -16.99
CA ASP A 42 -13.93 4.78 -17.97
C ASP A 42 -12.73 4.18 -18.70
N SER A 43 -12.53 4.54 -19.95
CA SER A 43 -11.37 4.13 -20.76
C SER A 43 -10.22 5.15 -20.73
N GLU A 44 -10.47 6.36 -20.25
CA GLU A 44 -9.44 7.39 -20.09
C GLU A 44 -8.79 7.30 -18.72
N ILE A 45 -7.72 6.51 -18.62
CA ILE A 45 -7.00 6.27 -17.38
C ILE A 45 -5.62 6.92 -17.46
N ALA A 46 -5.25 7.66 -16.42
CA ALA A 46 -3.94 8.27 -16.28
C ALA A 46 -3.13 7.58 -15.18
N LEU A 47 -1.87 7.25 -15.47
CA LEU A 47 -0.92 6.79 -14.46
C LEU A 47 -0.22 7.98 -13.81
N SER A 48 -0.45 8.18 -12.52
CA SER A 48 0.27 9.21 -11.75
C SER A 48 1.74 8.80 -11.54
N GLN A 49 2.64 9.71 -11.87
CA GLN A 49 4.08 9.56 -11.63
C GLN A 49 4.55 10.21 -10.31
N CYS A 50 3.66 10.90 -9.62
CA CYS A 50 4.04 11.80 -8.52
C CYS A 50 4.40 11.06 -7.24
N HIS A 51 3.76 9.93 -6.93
CA HIS A 51 3.85 9.31 -5.62
C HIS A 51 3.86 7.77 -5.73
N HIS A 52 4.46 7.12 -4.74
CA HIS A 52 4.45 5.67 -4.53
C HIS A 52 4.83 4.80 -5.73
N ASN A 53 5.41 5.36 -6.77
CA ASN A 53 6.03 4.63 -7.86
C ASN A 53 7.38 4.08 -7.35
N CYS A 54 7.33 3.02 -6.58
CA CYS A 54 8.52 2.48 -5.92
C CYS A 54 8.37 0.99 -5.57
N ILE A 55 9.48 0.29 -5.60
CA ILE A 55 9.55 -1.02 -4.93
C ILE A 55 9.71 -0.76 -3.43
N MET A 56 8.80 -1.29 -2.66
CA MET A 56 8.89 -1.30 -1.20
C MET A 56 9.54 -2.59 -0.71
N THR A 57 10.40 -2.45 0.28
CA THR A 57 11.10 -3.58 0.89
C THR A 57 10.74 -3.70 2.36
N LYS A 58 10.63 -4.93 2.84
CA LYS A 58 10.58 -5.24 4.27
C LYS A 58 11.71 -6.19 4.62
N GLU A 59 12.80 -5.61 5.13
CA GLU A 59 13.97 -6.37 5.56
C GLU A 59 13.69 -7.16 6.84
N PRO A 60 14.20 -8.38 6.96
CA PRO A 60 14.17 -9.16 8.20
C PRO A 60 14.72 -8.36 9.38
N ASN A 61 14.04 -8.41 10.52
CA ASN A 61 14.43 -7.76 11.78
C ASN A 61 14.48 -6.22 11.76
N PHE A 62 14.54 -5.56 10.59
CA PHE A 62 14.66 -4.10 10.47
C PHE A 62 13.42 -3.44 9.89
N SER A 63 12.39 -4.22 9.53
CA SER A 63 11.14 -3.67 9.01
C SER A 63 10.29 -3.05 10.11
N SER A 64 9.71 -1.90 9.83
CA SER A 64 8.73 -1.25 10.70
C SER A 64 7.31 -1.73 10.40
N VAL A 65 6.44 -1.56 11.37
CA VAL A 65 4.98 -1.61 11.17
C VAL A 65 4.57 -0.41 10.33
N THR A 66 3.71 -0.64 9.34
CA THR A 66 2.98 0.42 8.66
C THR A 66 1.66 0.61 9.39
N LEU A 67 1.44 1.78 9.96
CA LEU A 67 0.23 2.09 10.72
C LEU A 67 -0.98 2.21 9.80
N TRP A 68 -2.19 2.10 10.37
CA TRP A 68 -3.46 2.21 9.65
C TRP A 68 -3.63 3.58 9.01
N HIS A 69 -3.70 3.64 7.70
CA HIS A 69 -3.80 4.87 6.91
C HIS A 69 -4.56 4.63 5.60
N GLN A 70 -4.79 5.72 4.90
CA GLN A 70 -5.29 5.78 3.53
C GLN A 70 -4.19 6.40 2.66
N ASP A 71 -3.96 5.91 1.45
CA ASP A 71 -2.92 6.46 0.56
C ASP A 71 -3.19 7.91 0.17
N ILE A 72 -4.47 8.28 0.04
CA ILE A 72 -4.88 9.64 -0.31
C ILE A 72 -4.27 10.73 0.58
N ARG A 73 -3.86 10.40 1.81
CA ARG A 73 -3.20 11.35 2.71
C ARG A 73 -1.89 11.94 2.15
N TYR A 74 -1.28 11.25 1.21
CA TYR A 74 -0.02 11.66 0.60
C TYR A 74 -0.22 12.45 -0.70
N TRP A 75 -1.46 12.55 -1.18
CA TRP A 75 -1.75 13.03 -2.52
C TRP A 75 -2.67 14.24 -2.50
N SER A 76 -2.27 15.28 -3.23
CA SER A 76 -3.04 16.54 -3.35
C SER A 76 -3.71 16.59 -4.72
N PHE A 77 -4.74 15.76 -4.93
CA PHE A 77 -5.57 15.79 -6.13
C PHE A 77 -6.94 16.38 -5.81
N ASP A 78 -7.49 17.13 -6.75
CA ASP A 78 -8.85 17.70 -6.66
C ASP A 78 -9.91 16.59 -6.63
N GLN A 79 -9.65 15.49 -7.33
CA GLN A 79 -10.50 14.31 -7.32
C GLN A 79 -9.80 13.16 -6.59
N GLN A 80 -10.55 12.47 -5.75
CA GLN A 80 -10.03 11.39 -4.91
C GLN A 80 -10.32 9.99 -5.48
N ASN A 81 -10.79 9.91 -6.71
CA ASN A 81 -11.03 8.65 -7.39
C ASN A 81 -9.71 8.10 -7.95
N LEU A 82 -8.93 7.50 -7.09
CA LEU A 82 -7.59 6.98 -7.35
C LEU A 82 -7.51 5.52 -6.90
N VAL A 83 -6.85 4.70 -7.67
CA VAL A 83 -6.60 3.27 -7.36
C VAL A 83 -5.11 3.05 -7.20
N SER A 84 -4.73 2.47 -6.08
CA SER A 84 -3.40 1.92 -5.87
C SER A 84 -3.33 0.54 -6.51
N VAL A 85 -2.28 0.28 -7.27
CA VAL A 85 -2.01 -1.01 -7.91
C VAL A 85 -0.77 -1.60 -7.25
N TRP A 86 -0.95 -2.71 -6.56
CA TRP A 86 0.09 -3.39 -5.78
C TRP A 86 0.45 -4.72 -6.41
N LEU A 87 1.68 -4.87 -6.88
CA LEU A 87 2.21 -6.11 -7.43
C LEU A 87 3.08 -6.81 -6.39
N ALA A 88 2.75 -8.06 -6.08
CA ALA A 88 3.58 -8.92 -5.26
C ALA A 88 4.78 -9.42 -6.06
N LEU A 89 6.00 -8.97 -5.72
CA LEU A 89 7.24 -9.41 -6.36
C LEU A 89 7.79 -10.71 -5.75
N GLY A 90 7.15 -11.23 -4.74
CA GLY A 90 7.36 -12.50 -4.08
C GLY A 90 6.14 -12.83 -3.24
N THR A 91 6.10 -14.00 -2.61
CA THR A 91 5.00 -14.38 -1.73
C THR A 91 4.86 -13.39 -0.58
N GLU A 92 3.64 -12.89 -0.37
CA GLU A 92 3.29 -12.01 0.73
C GLU A 92 2.33 -12.75 1.68
N ASN A 93 2.68 -12.82 2.95
CA ASN A 93 1.89 -13.48 3.97
C ASN A 93 2.01 -12.76 5.33
N LYS A 94 1.24 -13.23 6.29
CA LYS A 94 1.22 -12.63 7.63
C LYS A 94 2.61 -12.61 8.29
N ALA A 95 3.44 -13.63 8.07
CA ALA A 95 4.75 -13.74 8.70
C ALA A 95 5.75 -12.72 8.13
N ASN A 96 5.68 -12.39 6.83
CA ASN A 96 6.57 -11.41 6.21
C ASN A 96 5.98 -10.01 6.12
N GLY A 97 4.84 -9.76 6.80
CA GLY A 97 4.25 -8.45 6.92
C GLY A 97 3.49 -8.00 5.67
N CYS A 98 2.64 -8.86 5.12
CA CYS A 98 1.71 -8.52 4.05
C CYS A 98 0.71 -7.41 4.47
N LEU A 99 -0.06 -6.92 3.51
CA LEU A 99 -1.11 -5.94 3.76
C LEU A 99 -2.24 -6.54 4.61
N ARG A 100 -2.83 -5.66 5.40
CA ARG A 100 -4.13 -5.86 6.05
C ARG A 100 -5.01 -4.71 5.62
N VAL A 101 -6.25 -4.99 5.26
CA VAL A 101 -7.22 -4.01 4.77
C VAL A 101 -8.49 -4.04 5.61
N ILE A 102 -9.21 -2.93 5.65
CA ILE A 102 -10.55 -2.89 6.22
C ILE A 102 -11.54 -2.81 5.04
N PRO A 103 -12.21 -3.91 4.67
CA PRO A 103 -13.09 -3.95 3.51
C PRO A 103 -14.18 -2.88 3.58
N GLY A 104 -14.48 -2.26 2.43
CA GLY A 104 -15.50 -1.19 2.32
C GLY A 104 -15.14 0.16 2.92
N SER A 105 -14.01 0.27 3.64
CA SER A 105 -13.64 1.48 4.39
C SER A 105 -13.34 2.71 3.52
N HIS A 106 -13.16 2.55 2.22
CA HIS A 106 -13.02 3.65 1.27
C HIS A 106 -14.29 4.52 1.15
N LEU A 107 -15.43 3.98 1.57
CA LEU A 107 -16.72 4.68 1.60
C LEU A 107 -17.00 5.40 2.93
N PHE A 108 -16.13 5.22 3.93
CA PHE A 108 -16.37 5.77 5.26
C PHE A 108 -15.93 7.24 5.32
N GLU A 109 -16.80 8.05 5.89
CA GLU A 109 -16.48 9.40 6.33
C GLU A 109 -16.27 9.36 7.85
N LEU A 110 -15.02 9.54 8.27
CA LEU A 110 -14.67 9.49 9.68
C LEU A 110 -14.40 10.90 10.22
N ASP A 111 -14.79 11.10 11.47
CA ASP A 111 -14.46 12.34 12.18
C ASP A 111 -12.94 12.58 12.21
N PRO A 112 -12.46 13.81 11.94
CA PRO A 112 -11.03 14.13 11.98
C PRO A 112 -10.34 13.81 13.31
N GLY A 113 -11.05 13.84 14.43
CA GLY A 113 -10.53 13.48 15.75
C GLY A 113 -10.14 12.00 15.89
N ARG A 114 -10.53 11.15 14.92
CA ARG A 114 -10.14 9.74 14.88
C ARG A 114 -8.72 9.52 14.35
N PHE A 115 -8.07 10.56 13.89
CA PHE A 115 -6.72 10.52 13.32
C PHE A 115 -5.73 11.24 14.22
N ASP A 116 -4.46 10.86 14.10
CA ASP A 116 -3.35 11.64 14.65
C ASP A 116 -2.96 12.79 13.68
N ALA A 117 -2.01 13.62 14.13
CA ALA A 117 -1.53 14.75 13.33
C ALA A 117 -0.88 14.35 11.99
N SER A 118 -0.53 13.09 11.84
CA SER A 118 0.02 12.50 10.63
C SER A 118 -1.03 11.73 9.82
N LEU A 119 -2.31 11.87 10.12
CA LEU A 119 -3.45 11.22 9.47
C LEU A 119 -3.41 9.68 9.52
N PHE A 120 -2.82 9.09 10.55
CA PHE A 120 -3.01 7.69 10.88
C PHE A 120 -4.21 7.52 11.81
N LEU A 121 -4.92 6.39 11.68
CA LEU A 121 -5.96 6.04 12.65
C LEU A 121 -5.34 5.88 14.04
N ARG A 122 -5.93 6.54 15.02
CA ARG A 122 -5.53 6.44 16.43
C ARG A 122 -5.98 5.09 17.01
N PRO A 123 -5.07 4.17 17.30
CA PRO A 123 -5.46 2.83 17.79
C PRO A 123 -5.92 2.82 19.25
N ASP A 124 -5.77 3.92 19.98
CA ASP A 124 -6.22 4.08 21.37
C ASP A 124 -7.73 4.29 21.48
N LEU A 125 -8.38 4.81 20.45
CA LEU A 125 -9.82 5.08 20.43
C LEU A 125 -10.65 3.78 20.30
N PRO A 126 -11.68 3.58 21.13
CA PRO A 126 -12.55 2.39 21.07
C PRO A 126 -13.18 2.18 19.70
N GLU A 127 -13.64 3.25 19.05
CA GLU A 127 -14.26 3.24 17.72
C GLU A 127 -13.27 2.76 16.65
N ASN A 128 -12.00 3.15 16.75
CA ASN A 128 -10.95 2.71 15.85
C ASN A 128 -10.54 1.26 16.13
N LYS A 129 -10.51 0.83 17.40
CA LYS A 129 -10.30 -0.58 17.73
C LYS A 129 -11.37 -1.47 17.12
N SER A 130 -12.65 -1.07 17.24
CA SER A 130 -13.77 -1.77 16.64
C SER A 130 -13.63 -1.84 15.12
N LEU A 131 -13.23 -0.76 14.46
CA LEU A 131 -13.00 -0.73 13.02
C LEU A 131 -11.82 -1.63 12.63
N ILE A 132 -10.69 -1.51 13.31
CA ILE A 132 -9.48 -2.32 13.06
C ILE A 132 -9.72 -3.82 13.29
N SER A 133 -10.64 -4.19 14.18
CA SER A 133 -10.98 -5.60 14.42
C SER A 133 -11.64 -6.29 13.23
N GLN A 134 -12.16 -5.52 12.27
CA GLN A 134 -12.77 -6.02 11.03
C GLN A 134 -11.74 -6.21 9.91
N ALA A 135 -10.47 -5.96 10.20
CA ALA A 135 -9.42 -6.02 9.19
C ALA A 135 -9.14 -7.45 8.74
N GLU A 136 -9.01 -7.61 7.44
CA GLU A 136 -8.63 -8.84 6.78
C GLU A 136 -7.16 -8.84 6.38
N VAL A 137 -6.55 -10.00 6.37
CA VAL A 137 -5.17 -10.21 5.89
C VAL A 137 -5.22 -10.48 4.39
N VAL A 138 -4.39 -9.79 3.62
CA VAL A 138 -4.27 -9.99 2.18
C VAL A 138 -2.97 -10.76 1.91
N GLU A 139 -3.10 -12.06 1.71
CA GLU A 139 -1.97 -12.90 1.29
C GLU A 139 -1.95 -13.00 -0.23
N LEU A 140 -0.77 -12.88 -0.82
CA LEU A 140 -0.56 -12.84 -2.26
C LEU A 140 0.58 -13.79 -2.65
N ASP A 141 0.41 -14.48 -3.76
CA ASP A 141 1.50 -15.20 -4.40
C ASP A 141 2.30 -14.27 -5.33
N GLN A 142 3.52 -14.67 -5.68
CA GLN A 142 4.34 -13.91 -6.60
C GLN A 142 3.63 -13.70 -7.95
N GLY A 143 3.47 -12.46 -8.35
CA GLY A 143 2.80 -12.06 -9.57
C GLY A 143 1.33 -11.66 -9.38
N ASP A 144 0.76 -11.91 -8.21
CA ASP A 144 -0.58 -11.41 -7.89
C ASP A 144 -0.59 -9.88 -7.84
N VAL A 145 -1.72 -9.31 -8.25
CA VAL A 145 -1.93 -7.87 -8.26
C VAL A 145 -3.18 -7.51 -7.46
N LEU A 146 -3.00 -6.67 -6.44
CA LEU A 146 -4.08 -6.12 -5.66
C LEU A 146 -4.40 -4.69 -6.14
N PHE A 147 -5.64 -4.45 -6.52
CA PHE A 147 -6.16 -3.14 -6.83
C PHE A 147 -7.02 -2.64 -5.66
N PHE A 148 -6.74 -1.47 -5.14
CA PHE A 148 -7.53 -0.91 -4.05
C PHE A 148 -7.65 0.60 -4.15
N HIS A 149 -8.80 1.10 -3.70
CA HIS A 149 -9.09 2.54 -3.71
C HIS A 149 -8.13 3.28 -2.76
N SER A 150 -7.66 4.46 -3.14
CA SER A 150 -6.74 5.29 -2.34
C SER A 150 -7.23 5.64 -0.93
N LYS A 151 -8.55 5.60 -0.72
CA LYS A 151 -9.21 5.80 0.58
C LYS A 151 -9.41 4.49 1.37
N LEU A 152 -8.96 3.34 0.88
CA LEU A 152 -9.05 2.11 1.65
C LEU A 152 -8.10 2.16 2.84
N PHE A 153 -8.60 1.94 4.06
CA PHE A 153 -7.73 1.80 5.22
C PHE A 153 -6.95 0.51 5.13
N HIS A 154 -5.64 0.66 5.19
CA HIS A 154 -4.73 -0.46 5.18
C HIS A 154 -3.54 -0.25 6.11
N ALA A 155 -2.89 -1.35 6.44
CA ALA A 155 -1.72 -1.40 7.31
C ALA A 155 -0.85 -2.60 6.92
N ALA A 156 0.37 -2.70 7.44
CA ALA A 156 1.21 -3.86 7.23
C ALA A 156 2.06 -4.18 8.46
N GLY A 157 2.22 -5.45 8.76
CA GLY A 157 3.03 -5.94 9.88
C GLY A 157 4.53 -5.78 9.65
N ARG A 158 5.31 -6.25 10.64
CA ARG A 158 6.75 -6.45 10.47
C ARG A 158 7.02 -7.71 9.68
N ASN A 159 8.16 -7.77 9.03
CA ASN A 159 8.69 -9.01 8.49
C ASN A 159 9.43 -9.76 9.61
N LEU A 160 8.88 -10.90 9.96
CA LEU A 160 9.41 -11.81 11.00
C LEU A 160 10.11 -13.03 10.38
N THR A 161 10.31 -13.03 9.07
CA THR A 161 11.02 -14.10 8.34
C THR A 161 12.48 -13.74 8.09
N ASP A 162 13.25 -14.66 7.56
CA ASP A 162 14.67 -14.46 7.24
C ASP A 162 14.88 -13.90 5.81
N ASN A 163 13.81 -13.71 5.03
CA ASN A 163 13.89 -13.25 3.66
C ASN A 163 13.26 -11.87 3.50
N THR A 164 13.88 -11.00 2.72
CA THR A 164 13.32 -9.69 2.39
C THR A 164 12.05 -9.85 1.56
N LYS A 165 10.99 -9.15 1.95
CA LYS A 165 9.77 -9.01 1.15
C LYS A 165 9.89 -7.83 0.20
N TYR A 166 9.46 -8.01 -1.05
CA TYR A 166 9.42 -6.98 -2.09
C TYR A 166 8.01 -6.84 -2.65
N SER A 167 7.59 -5.59 -2.84
CA SER A 167 6.31 -5.22 -3.45
C SER A 167 6.47 -3.98 -4.32
N LEU A 168 5.77 -3.89 -5.43
CA LEU A 168 5.71 -2.72 -6.31
C LEU A 168 4.33 -2.09 -6.23
#